data_2a37c666dbc740b72435dbbbfc5035a3
#
_entry.id   2a37c666dbc740b72435dbbbfc5035a3
#
_cell.length_a   1.000
_cell.length_b   1.000
_cell.length_c   1.000
_cell.angle_alpha   90.00
_cell.angle_beta   90.00
_cell.angle_gamma   90.00
#
_symmetry.space_group_name_H-M   'P 1'
#
loop_
_entity.id
_entity.type
_entity.pdbx_description
1 polymer ?
#
loop_
_entity_poly.entity_id
_entity_poly.type
_entity_poly.pdbx_seq_one_letter_code
_entity_poly.pdbx_strand_id
1 'polypeptide(L)' 'MKLISWNVNGIRACINKGFKDFFNEIDADIFCIQETKCQKNQIDLEFKGYTSYWNSAEKKGYSGTAIFTKQKPIS' A
#
# COMPACT_ATOMS: atom_id res chain seq x y z
N MET A 1 -13.30 11.83 -5.93
CA MET A 1 -12.07 11.01 -5.81
C MET A 1 -11.83 10.70 -4.34
N LYS A 2 -11.61 9.44 -4.02
CA LYS A 2 -11.36 9.02 -2.63
C LYS A 2 -9.86 8.82 -2.41
N LEU A 3 -9.30 9.58 -1.49
CA LEU A 3 -7.88 9.50 -1.13
C LEU A 3 -7.77 9.01 0.30
N ILE A 4 -6.93 8.00 0.51
CA ILE A 4 -6.68 7.45 1.85
C ILE A 4 -5.19 7.56 2.13
N SER A 5 -4.85 7.94 3.35
CA SER A 5 -3.48 7.96 3.82
C SER A 5 -3.45 7.30 5.19
N TRP A 6 -2.58 6.30 5.36
CA TRP A 6 -2.55 5.52 6.58
C TRP A 6 -1.12 5.13 6.95
N ASN A 7 -0.74 5.47 8.18
CA ASN A 7 0.53 5.00 8.74
C ASN A 7 0.29 3.58 9.27
N VAL A 8 0.80 2.58 8.55
CA VAL A 8 0.53 1.19 8.89
C VAL A 8 1.46 0.62 9.95
N ASN A 9 2.54 1.33 10.27
CA ASN A 9 3.52 0.91 11.27
C ASN A 9 3.92 -0.56 11.08
N GLY A 10 4.37 -0.88 9.85
CA GLY A 10 4.71 -2.24 9.47
C GLY A 10 3.59 -2.91 8.71
N ILE A 11 3.73 -2.98 7.37
CA ILE A 11 2.67 -3.53 6.51
C ILE A 11 2.43 -5.02 6.76
N ARG A 12 3.48 -5.77 7.11
CA ARG A 12 3.34 -7.20 7.36
C ARG A 12 2.36 -7.50 8.50
N ALA A 13 2.51 -6.78 9.61
CA ALA A 13 1.59 -6.94 10.74
C ALA A 13 0.19 -6.49 10.36
N CYS A 14 0.09 -5.43 9.57
CA CYS A 14 -1.19 -4.91 9.14
C CYS A 14 -1.94 -5.90 8.24
N ILE A 15 -1.22 -6.58 7.35
CA ILE A 15 -1.80 -7.62 6.49
C ILE A 15 -2.42 -8.71 7.34
N ASN A 16 -1.73 -9.13 8.40
CA ASN A 16 -2.23 -10.17 9.29
C ASN A 16 -3.49 -9.73 10.06
N LYS A 17 -3.73 -8.43 10.13
CA LYS A 17 -4.91 -7.88 10.82
C LYS A 17 -6.04 -7.50 9.86
N GLY A 18 -5.98 -7.93 8.60
CA GLY A 18 -7.06 -7.71 7.65
C GLY A 18 -6.89 -6.52 6.73
N PHE A 19 -5.66 -6.09 6.50
CA PHE A 19 -5.40 -4.94 5.62
C PHE A 19 -6.02 -5.12 4.23
N LYS A 20 -5.90 -6.32 3.65
CA LYS A 20 -6.41 -6.56 2.30
C LYS A 20 -7.91 -6.40 2.22
N ASP A 21 -8.63 -6.89 3.23
CA ASP A 21 -10.08 -6.75 3.28
C ASP A 21 -10.48 -5.28 3.42
N PHE A 22 -9.79 -4.56 4.29
CA PHE A 22 -10.03 -3.14 4.48
C PHE A 22 -9.78 -2.37 3.18
N PHE A 23 -8.68 -2.67 2.51
CA PHE A 23 -8.31 -2.02 1.26
C PHE A 23 -9.41 -2.21 0.20
N ASN A 24 -9.88 -3.44 0.05
CA ASN A 24 -10.92 -3.75 -0.93
C ASN A 24 -12.24 -3.09 -0.59
N GLU A 25 -12.58 -3.06 0.68
CA GLU A 25 -13.85 -2.46 1.14
C GLU A 25 -13.87 -0.95 0.94
N ILE A 26 -12.76 -0.29 1.20
CA ILE A 26 -12.64 1.16 1.07
C ILE A 26 -12.72 1.62 -0.39
N ASP A 27 -12.18 0.85 -1.30
CA ASP A 27 -12.20 1.12 -2.73
C ASP A 27 -11.72 2.52 -3.08
N ALA A 28 -10.59 2.91 -2.51
CA ALA A 28 -10.02 4.24 -2.73
C ALA A 28 -9.45 4.38 -4.13
N ASP A 29 -9.47 5.59 -4.67
CA ASP A 29 -8.82 5.89 -5.95
C ASP A 29 -7.30 5.92 -5.78
N ILE A 30 -6.85 6.52 -4.69
CA ILE A 30 -5.44 6.55 -4.31
C ILE A 30 -5.32 6.17 -2.84
N PHE A 31 -4.49 5.18 -2.56
CA PHE A 31 -4.27 4.70 -1.21
C PHE A 31 -2.79 4.79 -0.89
N CYS A 32 -2.42 5.68 0.02
CA CYS A 32 -1.04 5.89 0.44
C CYS A 32 -0.81 5.25 1.80
N ILE A 33 0.27 4.50 1.92
CA ILE A 33 0.65 3.95 3.22
C ILE A 33 2.05 4.40 3.59
N GLN A 34 2.25 4.70 4.85
CA GLN A 34 3.54 5.15 5.39
C GLN A 34 4.06 4.11 6.38
N GLU A 35 5.36 4.13 6.60
CA GLU A 35 6.05 3.23 7.52
C GLU A 35 5.76 1.76 7.22
N THR A 36 5.97 1.39 5.95
CA THR A 36 5.78 0.00 5.52
C THR A 36 6.76 -0.95 6.20
N LYS A 37 7.96 -0.48 6.49
CA LYS A 37 9.03 -1.24 7.15
C LYS A 37 9.38 -2.53 6.42
N CYS A 38 9.18 -2.53 5.11
CA CYS A 38 9.40 -3.71 4.32
C CYS A 38 9.55 -3.29 2.85
N GLN A 39 10.27 -4.09 2.08
CA GLN A 39 10.44 -3.84 0.66
C GLN A 39 9.37 -4.58 -0.12
N LYS A 40 9.08 -4.10 -1.33
CA LYS A 40 8.06 -4.70 -2.18
C LYS A 40 8.26 -6.19 -2.38
N ASN A 41 9.51 -6.63 -2.55
CA ASN A 41 9.82 -8.03 -2.81
C ASN A 41 9.71 -8.93 -1.58
N GLN A 42 9.46 -8.36 -0.41
CA GLN A 42 9.33 -9.13 0.83
C GLN A 42 7.90 -9.57 1.11
N ILE A 43 6.94 -9.01 0.39
CA ILE A 43 5.53 -9.35 0.54
C ILE A 43 4.88 -9.40 -0.84
N ASP A 44 3.81 -10.19 -0.91
CA ASP A 44 2.98 -10.26 -2.10
C ASP A 44 1.73 -9.42 -1.83
N LEU A 45 1.80 -8.16 -2.20
CA LEU A 45 0.70 -7.22 -1.96
C LEU A 45 0.33 -6.54 -3.27
N GLU A 46 -0.52 -7.20 -4.03
CA GLU A 46 -1.02 -6.67 -5.29
C GLU A 46 -2.54 -6.67 -5.29
N PHE A 47 -3.11 -5.62 -5.87
CA PHE A 47 -4.55 -5.48 -5.96
C PHE A 47 -4.95 -5.29 -7.42
N LYS A 48 -5.91 -6.07 -7.86
CA LYS A 48 -6.40 -6.01 -9.24
C LYS A 48 -6.96 -4.61 -9.52
N GLY A 49 -6.52 -4.03 -10.64
CA GLY A 49 -6.95 -2.69 -11.03
C GLY A 49 -6.16 -1.55 -10.41
N TYR A 50 -5.11 -1.88 -9.65
CA TYR A 50 -4.25 -0.88 -9.05
C TYR A 50 -2.81 -1.02 -9.53
N THR A 51 -2.13 0.12 -9.65
CA THR A 51 -0.69 0.17 -9.84
C THR A 51 -0.07 0.61 -8.53
N SER A 52 1.02 -0.04 -8.12
CA SER A 52 1.70 0.31 -6.88
C SER A 52 3.06 0.93 -7.15
N TYR A 53 3.42 1.90 -6.32
CA TYR A 53 4.72 2.56 -6.33
C TYR A 53 5.29 2.48 -4.93
N TRP A 54 6.47 1.87 -4.81
CA TRP A 54 7.11 1.65 -3.52
C TRP A 54 8.38 2.47 -3.42
N ASN A 55 8.57 3.11 -2.28
CA ASN A 55 9.78 3.83 -1.96
C ASN A 55 10.30 3.33 -0.62
N SER A 56 11.26 2.41 -0.67
CA SER A 56 11.83 1.82 0.53
C SER A 56 12.94 2.70 1.07
N ALA A 57 13.03 2.77 2.42
CA ALA A 57 14.13 3.45 3.05
C ALA A 57 15.45 2.71 2.78
N GLU A 58 16.56 3.46 2.73
CA GLU A 58 17.87 2.86 2.48
C GLU A 58 18.27 1.91 3.61
N LYS A 59 17.86 2.21 4.81
CA LYS A 59 18.18 1.39 5.97
C LYS A 59 17.09 0.38 6.23
N LYS A 60 17.51 -0.86 6.40
CA LYS A 60 16.63 -1.98 6.70
C LYS A 60 15.86 -1.73 7.99
N GLY A 61 14.54 -1.95 7.95
CA GLY A 61 13.69 -1.78 9.13
C GLY A 61 13.21 -0.36 9.39
N TYR A 62 13.62 0.60 8.55
CA TYR A 62 13.16 1.97 8.67
C TYR A 62 11.89 2.19 7.85
N SER A 63 11.35 3.40 7.99
CA SER A 63 10.12 3.76 7.29
C SER A 63 10.30 3.65 5.79
N GLY A 64 9.22 3.32 5.13
CA GLY A 64 9.10 3.34 3.69
C GLY A 64 7.69 3.73 3.37
N THR A 65 7.41 4.02 2.10
CA THR A 65 6.08 4.39 1.66
C THR A 65 5.66 3.54 0.48
N ALA A 66 4.36 3.38 0.30
CA ALA A 66 3.81 2.77 -0.89
C ALA A 66 2.55 3.52 -1.28
N ILE A 67 2.30 3.62 -2.57
CA ILE A 67 1.13 4.28 -3.11
C ILE A 67 0.46 3.32 -4.07
N PHE A 68 -0.83 3.10 -3.87
CA PHE A 68 -1.65 2.29 -4.77
C PHE A 68 -2.63 3.22 -5.47
N THR A 69 -2.61 3.24 -6.79
CA THR A 69 -3.52 4.08 -7.58
C THR A 69 -4.34 3.21 -8.51
N LYS A 70 -5.62 3.52 -8.64
CA LYS A 70 -6.46 2.84 -9.61
C LYS A 70 -5.97 3.11 -11.02
N GLN A 71 -5.93 2.06 -11.83
CA GLN A 71 -5.65 2.21 -13.24
C GLN A 71 -6.90 2.75 -13.91
N LYS A 72 -6.82 3.97 -14.42
CA LYS A 72 -7.93 4.56 -15.14
C LYS A 72 -7.87 4.17 -16.60
N PRO A 73 -8.99 3.76 -17.20
CA PRO A 73 -8.98 3.55 -18.64
C PRO A 73 -8.69 4.86 -19.34
N ILE A 74 -7.91 4.77 -20.38
CA ILE A 74 -7.66 5.91 -21.25
C ILE A 74 -8.88 6.05 -22.15
N SER A 75 -9.62 7.09 -21.93
CA SER A 75 -10.81 7.34 -22.72
C SER A 75 -10.57 8.36 -23.81
#